data_78be14c7dde9eff2c3f7a9b1f48c1c9c
#
_entry.id   78be14c7dde9eff2c3f7a9b1f48c1c9c
#
_cell.length_a   1.000
_cell.length_b   1.000
_cell.length_c   1.000
_cell.angle_alpha   90.00
_cell.angle_beta   90.00
_cell.angle_gamma   90.00
#
_symmetry.space_group_name_H-M   'P 1'
#
loop_
_entity.id
_entity.type
_entity.pdbx_description
1 polymer ?
#
loop_
_entity_poly.entity_id
_entity_poly.type
_entity_poly.pdbx_seq_one_letter_code
_entity_poly.pdbx_strand_id
1 'polypeptide(L)' 'MKKAYHRLLLPDGIVVNGPVVVETDEKGSFLCWRFLRVEEPATVWCGGTYNIES' A
#
# COMPACT_ATOMS: atom_id res chain seq x y z
N MET A 1 5.88 8.34 -3.52
CA MET A 1 6.06 7.12 -4.32
C MET A 1 4.85 6.22 -4.15
N LYS A 2 4.45 5.56 -5.21
CA LYS A 2 3.32 4.63 -5.20
C LYS A 2 3.82 3.21 -5.32
N LYS A 3 3.38 2.34 -4.43
CA LYS A 3 3.72 0.91 -4.48
C LYS A 3 2.45 0.09 -4.30
N ALA A 4 2.32 -0.97 -5.06
CA ALA A 4 1.16 -1.85 -5.00
C ALA A 4 1.50 -3.16 -4.29
N TYR A 5 0.59 -3.60 -3.44
CA TYR A 5 0.75 -4.81 -2.65
C TYR A 5 -0.48 -5.70 -2.75
N HIS A 6 -0.33 -6.97 -2.43
CA HIS A 6 -1.45 -7.91 -2.40
C HIS A 6 -2.34 -7.68 -1.18
N ARG A 7 -1.75 -7.30 -0.05
CA ARG A 7 -2.46 -7.14 1.22
C ARG A 7 -1.90 -5.97 2.00
N LEU A 8 -2.71 -5.49 2.93
CA LEU A 8 -2.35 -4.38 3.81
C LEU A 8 -2.68 -4.79 5.24
N LEU A 9 -1.70 -4.71 6.14
CA LEU A 9 -1.93 -4.96 7.56
C LEU A 9 -2.04 -3.63 8.28
N LEU A 10 -3.22 -3.39 8.86
CA LEU A 10 -3.51 -2.16 9.62
C LEU A 10 -2.94 -2.25 11.03
N PRO A 11 -2.74 -1.10 11.71
CA PRO A 11 -2.18 -1.09 13.06
C PRO A 11 -3.01 -1.86 14.09
N ASP A 12 -4.31 -2.01 13.85
CA ASP A 12 -5.21 -2.75 14.74
C ASP A 12 -5.21 -4.26 14.50
N GLY A 13 -4.37 -4.73 13.57
CA GLY A 13 -4.28 -6.14 13.24
C GLY A 13 -5.23 -6.62 12.16
N ILE A 14 -6.05 -5.72 11.60
CA ILE A 14 -6.95 -6.10 10.50
C ILE A 14 -6.14 -6.20 9.20
N VAL A 15 -6.37 -7.27 8.46
CA VAL A 15 -5.75 -7.47 7.15
C VAL A 15 -6.75 -7.08 6.06
N VAL A 16 -6.34 -6.16 5.21
CA VAL A 16 -7.12 -5.75 4.03
C VAL A 16 -6.58 -6.52 2.84
N ASN A 17 -7.46 -7.27 2.18
CA ASN A 17 -7.08 -8.01 0.98
C ASN A 17 -7.15 -7.08 -0.23
N GLY A 18 -6.01 -6.94 -0.91
CA GLY A 18 -5.88 -6.06 -2.07
C GLY A 18 -6.32 -6.69 -3.37
N PRO A 19 -5.82 -6.13 -4.48
CA PRO A 19 -4.62 -5.26 -4.52
C PRO A 19 -4.86 -3.86 -3.95
N VAL A 20 -3.84 -3.34 -3.27
CA VAL A 20 -3.87 -1.99 -2.69
C VAL A 20 -2.68 -1.17 -3.18
N VAL A 21 -2.85 0.15 -3.24
CA VAL A 21 -1.77 1.09 -3.52
C VAL A 21 -1.45 1.84 -2.24
N VAL A 22 -0.18 1.87 -1.89
CA VAL A 22 0.32 2.63 -0.74
C VAL A 22 1.16 3.78 -1.27
N GLU A 23 0.86 4.99 -0.83
CA GLU A 23 1.66 6.16 -1.17
C GLU A 23 2.53 6.55 0.02
N THR A 24 3.80 6.78 -0.27
CA THR A 24 4.79 7.21 0.72
C THR A 24 5.47 8.48 0.24
N ASP A 25 6.07 9.22 1.18
CA ASP A 25 6.85 10.40 0.84
C ASP A 25 8.28 10.02 0.44
N GLU A 26 9.13 11.03 0.21
CA GLU A 26 10.51 10.82 -0.21
C GLU A 26 11.35 10.07 0.82
N LYS A 27 10.95 10.13 2.07
CA LYS A 27 11.64 9.44 3.18
C LYS A 27 11.14 8.04 3.41
N GLY A 28 10.09 7.63 2.67
CA GLY A 28 9.47 6.34 2.85
C GLY A 28 8.40 6.30 3.92
N SER A 29 7.99 7.46 4.45
CA SER A 29 6.93 7.53 5.44
C SER A 29 5.56 7.34 4.79
N PHE A 30 4.71 6.57 5.45
CA PHE A 30 3.36 6.30 4.95
C PHE A 30 2.53 7.58 4.91
N LEU A 31 1.86 7.82 3.77
CA LEU A 31 0.92 8.92 3.60
C LEU A 31 -0.51 8.44 3.56
N CYS A 32 -0.83 7.53 2.64
CA CYS A 32 -2.18 7.01 2.49
C CYS A 32 -2.18 5.70 1.70
N TRP A 33 -3.33 5.03 1.71
CA TRP A 33 -3.53 3.84 0.90
C TRP A 33 -4.93 3.86 0.29
N ARG A 34 -5.10 3.08 -0.78
CA ARG A 34 -6.40 2.87 -1.41
C ARG A 34 -6.39 1.56 -2.18
N PHE A 35 -7.57 1.08 -2.52
CA PHE A 35 -7.67 -0.08 -3.39
C PHE A 35 -7.22 0.28 -4.80
N LEU A 36 -6.47 -0.63 -5.41
CA LEU A 36 -6.07 -0.49 -6.81
C LEU A 36 -7.23 -0.99 -7.68
N ARG A 37 -7.96 -0.06 -8.28
CA ARG A 37 -9.13 -0.39 -9.10
C ARG A 37 -8.84 -0.35 -10.59
N VAL A 38 -7.86 0.48 -10.98
CA VAL A 38 -7.42 0.63 -12.36
C VAL A 38 -5.90 0.72 -12.35
N GLU A 39 -5.31 0.48 -13.50
CA GLU A 39 -3.87 0.62 -13.64
C GLU A 39 -3.48 2.08 -13.43
N GLU A 40 -2.57 2.32 -12.48
CA GLU A 40 -2.10 3.65 -12.16
C GLU A 40 -0.67 3.84 -12.68
N PRO A 41 -0.37 4.97 -13.35
CA PRO A 41 1.00 5.24 -13.79
C PRO A 41 1.93 5.47 -12.61
N ALA A 42 3.22 5.22 -12.81
CA ALA A 42 4.27 5.40 -11.82
C ALA A 42 4.07 4.59 -10.53
N THR A 43 3.38 3.45 -10.63
CA THR A 43 3.19 2.54 -9.51
C THR A 43 4.10 1.34 -9.67
N VAL A 44 4.86 1.03 -8.61
CA VAL A 44 5.74 -0.14 -8.57
C VAL A 44 5.01 -1.29 -7.92
N TRP A 45 4.91 -2.42 -8.62
CA TRP A 45 4.29 -3.61 -8.05
C TRP A 45 5.28 -4.33 -7.16
N CYS A 46 4.98 -4.41 -5.86
CA CYS A 46 5.84 -5.09 -4.87
C CYS A 46 5.30 -6.47 -4.48
N GLY A 47 3.99 -6.64 -4.48
CA GLY A 47 3.39 -7.87 -3.98
C GLY A 47 3.51 -8.02 -2.46
N GLY A 48 3.05 -9.13 -1.93
CA GLY A 48 3.14 -9.39 -0.50
C GLY A 48 2.25 -8.51 0.35
N THR A 49 2.66 -8.28 1.59
CA THR A 49 1.88 -7.53 2.58
C THR A 49 2.66 -6.30 3.02
N TYR A 50 1.98 -5.15 3.04
CA TYR A 50 2.54 -3.92 3.61
C TYR A 50 2.00 -3.74 5.02
N ASN A 51 2.90 -3.50 5.99
CA ASN A 51 2.54 -3.24 7.37
C ASN A 51 2.49 -1.74 7.62
N ILE A 52 1.32 -1.25 8.05
CA ILE A 52 1.21 0.13 8.52
C ILE A 52 1.58 0.13 10.00
N GLU A 53 2.64 0.83 10.34
CA GLU A 53 3.06 0.98 11.73
C GLU A 53 2.39 2.21 12.33
N SER A 54 1.87 2.06 13.52
CA SER A 54 1.25 3.15 14.25
C SER A 54 2.28 4.03 14.95
#